data_1a7569faa70c5d7863a04dd39873cc34
#
_entry.id   1a7569faa70c5d7863a04dd39873cc34
#
_cell.length_a   1.000
_cell.length_b   1.000
_cell.length_c   1.000
_cell.angle_alpha   90.00
_cell.angle_beta   90.00
_cell.angle_gamma   90.00
#
_symmetry.space_group_name_H-M   'P 1'
#
loop_
_entity.id
_entity.type
_entity.pdbx_description
1 polymer ?
#
loop_
_entity_poly.entity_id
_entity_poly.type
_entity_poly.pdbx_seq_one_letter_code
_entity_poly.pdbx_strand_id
1 'polypeptide(L)'
;DPEDYMARSAVKWLIRLGVNVLTMSPGKKDYGHHNYPLECIEKAMAWLKLHGNEKIGIAGASTTGTLALTAASIFSDISLTIAMTPSDFVWQGFMQGKKDGCKEWPIEGESLFSYKGKPLPYMPFRYQHPDYWRIISEESKRTGNMVASRKLFDDSEAAHPITEEEFIKVENIRGKLFLVGAEDDALWDTAKYIRRMEKRLAEKPHSCEVEAVVYEHGTHFVFPDGMLKTMLPVGSALFVKLAFSAAKKYPRECKTARIDIDRRMTRVICDWRDKK
;
A
#
# COMPACT_ATOMS: atom_id res chain seq x y z
N ASP A 1 4.64 1.87 -12.06
CA ASP A 1 4.86 2.43 -13.40
C ASP A 1 3.55 3.04 -13.91
N PRO A 2 3.54 4.33 -14.35
CA PRO A 2 2.35 4.94 -14.95
C PRO A 2 1.80 4.16 -16.15
N GLU A 3 2.62 3.33 -16.76
CA GLU A 3 2.23 2.45 -17.84
C GLU A 3 1.69 1.09 -17.37
N ASP A 4 1.81 0.79 -16.09
CA ASP A 4 1.23 -0.41 -15.50
C ASP A 4 -0.28 -0.42 -15.67
N TYR A 5 -0.82 -1.56 -16.00
CA TYR A 5 -2.24 -1.73 -16.31
C TYR A 5 -3.13 -1.46 -15.08
N MET A 6 -2.65 -1.79 -13.87
CA MET A 6 -3.35 -1.50 -12.62
C MET A 6 -3.35 -0.01 -12.31
N ALA A 7 -2.19 0.66 -12.47
CA ALA A 7 -2.08 2.11 -12.28
C ALA A 7 -3.01 2.87 -13.23
N ARG A 8 -3.02 2.53 -14.52
CA ARG A 8 -3.95 3.11 -15.49
C ARG A 8 -5.41 2.92 -15.13
N SER A 9 -5.75 1.78 -14.55
CA SER A 9 -7.12 1.49 -14.13
C SER A 9 -7.53 2.31 -12.91
N ALA A 10 -6.63 2.47 -11.96
CA ALA A 10 -6.83 3.35 -10.80
C ALA A 10 -7.01 4.81 -11.25
N VAL A 11 -6.16 5.30 -12.16
CA VAL A 11 -6.27 6.64 -12.76
C VAL A 11 -7.63 6.85 -13.41
N LYS A 12 -8.05 5.93 -14.29
CA LYS A 12 -9.36 6.04 -14.98
C LYS A 12 -10.52 6.02 -13.99
N TRP A 13 -10.42 5.20 -12.93
CA TRP A 13 -11.44 5.14 -11.90
C TRP A 13 -11.50 6.45 -11.11
N LEU A 14 -10.36 7.01 -10.68
CA LEU A 14 -10.26 8.29 -9.97
C LEU A 14 -10.75 9.48 -10.81
N ILE A 15 -10.37 9.55 -12.09
CA ILE A 15 -10.86 10.62 -13.00
C ILE A 15 -12.38 10.61 -13.10
N ARG A 16 -13.03 9.43 -13.11
CA ARG A 16 -14.51 9.33 -13.11
C ARG A 16 -15.13 9.89 -11.82
N LEU A 17 -14.37 9.94 -10.72
CA LEU A 17 -14.79 10.59 -9.47
C LEU A 17 -14.55 12.10 -9.48
N GLY A 18 -14.13 12.69 -10.60
CA GLY A 18 -13.99 14.13 -10.79
C GLY A 18 -12.76 14.73 -10.10
N VAL A 19 -11.70 13.98 -9.93
CA VAL A 19 -10.41 14.47 -9.38
C VAL A 19 -9.33 14.47 -10.45
N ASN A 20 -8.42 15.43 -10.39
CA ASN A 20 -7.20 15.42 -11.18
C ASN A 20 -6.23 14.36 -10.61
N VAL A 21 -5.54 13.64 -11.48
CA VAL A 21 -4.66 12.56 -11.05
C VAL A 21 -3.26 12.74 -11.64
N LEU A 22 -2.27 12.83 -10.75
CA LEU A 22 -0.87 12.73 -11.09
C LEU A 22 -0.34 11.37 -10.62
N THR A 23 0.15 10.55 -11.53
CA THR A 23 0.74 9.27 -11.17
C THR A 23 2.22 9.39 -10.93
N MET A 24 2.70 8.69 -9.92
CA MET A 24 4.12 8.60 -9.60
C MET A 24 4.51 7.13 -9.53
N SER A 25 5.64 6.81 -10.13
CA SER A 25 6.25 5.48 -10.01
C SER A 25 7.46 5.59 -9.09
N PRO A 26 7.58 4.75 -8.06
CA PRO A 26 8.75 4.73 -7.20
C PRO A 26 9.99 4.13 -7.90
N GLY A 27 9.85 3.58 -9.07
CA GLY A 27 10.94 2.97 -9.81
C GLY A 27 10.94 3.33 -11.28
N LYS A 28 12.09 3.30 -11.89
CA LYS A 28 12.27 3.16 -13.32
C LYS A 28 11.81 1.74 -13.71
N LYS A 29 12.16 1.25 -14.89
CA LYS A 29 11.80 -0.09 -15.38
C LYS A 29 12.13 -1.26 -14.43
N ASP A 30 12.92 -1.02 -13.39
CA ASP A 30 13.44 -2.06 -12.49
C ASP A 30 12.51 -2.40 -11.33
N TYR A 31 11.32 -1.76 -11.22
CA TYR A 31 10.36 -1.96 -10.12
C TYR A 31 11.00 -2.03 -8.71
N GLY A 32 12.17 -1.42 -8.56
CA GLY A 32 12.85 -1.41 -7.28
C GLY A 32 12.19 -0.45 -6.31
N HIS A 33 11.93 -0.94 -5.11
CA HIS A 33 11.48 -0.13 -3.99
C HIS A 33 12.64 0.00 -3.01
N HIS A 34 13.56 0.90 -3.31
CA HIS A 34 14.72 1.14 -2.45
C HIS A 34 15.14 2.60 -2.47
N ASN A 35 15.31 3.16 -1.30
CA ASN A 35 15.68 4.56 -1.06
C ASN A 35 14.90 5.55 -1.95
N TYR A 36 13.61 5.27 -2.19
CA TYR A 36 12.79 6.15 -3.00
C TYR A 36 12.70 7.53 -2.33
N PRO A 37 13.13 8.61 -3.01
CA PRO A 37 13.21 9.93 -2.39
C PRO A 37 11.81 10.54 -2.24
N LEU A 38 11.38 10.78 -1.00
CA LEU A 38 10.08 11.40 -0.71
C LEU A 38 9.97 12.82 -1.25
N GLU A 39 11.07 13.46 -1.58
CA GLU A 39 11.11 14.74 -2.30
C GLU A 39 10.42 14.68 -3.68
N CYS A 40 10.27 13.50 -4.27
CA CYS A 40 9.47 13.32 -5.47
C CYS A 40 8.00 13.64 -5.21
N ILE A 41 7.47 13.23 -4.03
CA ILE A 41 6.10 13.56 -3.61
C ILE A 41 5.97 15.07 -3.37
N GLU A 42 6.93 15.68 -2.69
CA GLU A 42 6.96 17.13 -2.46
C GLU A 42 6.91 17.92 -3.76
N LYS A 43 7.73 17.54 -4.74
CA LYS A 43 7.74 18.14 -6.10
C LYS A 43 6.40 17.93 -6.82
N ALA A 44 5.80 16.75 -6.70
CA ALA A 44 4.50 16.47 -7.30
C ALA A 44 3.39 17.33 -6.68
N MET A 45 3.38 17.50 -5.36
CA MET A 45 2.44 18.39 -4.67
C MET A 45 2.61 19.85 -5.11
N ALA A 46 3.86 20.33 -5.18
CA ALA A 46 4.16 21.68 -5.66
C ALA A 46 3.67 21.88 -7.11
N TRP A 47 3.88 20.89 -7.97
CA TRP A 47 3.40 20.92 -9.35
C TRP A 47 1.86 20.98 -9.42
N LEU A 48 1.15 20.14 -8.65
CA LEU A 48 -0.31 20.15 -8.59
C LEU A 48 -0.86 21.50 -8.12
N LYS A 49 -0.27 22.09 -7.07
CA LYS A 49 -0.65 23.42 -6.57
C LYS A 49 -0.45 24.50 -7.63
N LEU A 50 0.69 24.48 -8.33
CA LEU A 50 0.98 25.42 -9.42
C LEU A 50 -0.05 25.32 -10.55
N HIS A 51 -0.68 24.16 -10.73
CA HIS A 51 -1.72 23.93 -11.73
C HIS A 51 -3.15 24.04 -11.15
N GLY A 52 -3.33 24.81 -10.09
CA GLY A 52 -4.63 25.20 -9.56
C GLY A 52 -5.33 24.13 -8.70
N ASN A 53 -4.60 23.15 -8.18
CA ASN A 53 -5.18 22.18 -7.26
C ASN A 53 -4.91 22.62 -5.81
N GLU A 54 -5.95 23.14 -5.16
CA GLU A 54 -5.84 23.64 -3.77
C GLU A 54 -5.74 22.51 -2.73
N LYS A 55 -6.40 21.39 -2.98
CA LYS A 55 -6.39 20.22 -2.10
C LYS A 55 -5.55 19.11 -2.69
N ILE A 56 -4.73 18.50 -1.87
CA ILE A 56 -3.88 17.39 -2.26
C ILE A 56 -4.29 16.14 -1.50
N GLY A 57 -4.56 15.08 -2.24
CA GLY A 57 -4.75 13.72 -1.71
C GLY A 57 -3.64 12.80 -2.21
N ILE A 58 -3.35 11.77 -1.44
CA ILE A 58 -2.46 10.67 -1.83
C ILE A 58 -3.18 9.33 -1.66
N ALA A 59 -3.04 8.45 -2.66
CA ALA A 59 -3.61 7.11 -2.60
C ALA A 59 -2.60 6.08 -3.07
N GLY A 60 -2.54 4.97 -2.36
CA GLY A 60 -1.65 3.87 -2.71
C GLY A 60 -2.17 2.52 -2.20
N ALA A 61 -1.61 1.45 -2.76
CA ALA A 61 -1.89 0.09 -2.35
C ALA A 61 -0.60 -0.69 -2.13
N SER A 62 -0.61 -1.64 -1.18
CA SER A 62 0.57 -2.46 -0.91
C SER A 62 1.77 -1.57 -0.51
N THR A 63 2.93 -1.76 -1.08
CA THR A 63 4.11 -0.91 -0.86
C THR A 63 3.83 0.58 -1.12
N THR A 64 3.00 0.90 -2.12
CA THR A 64 2.61 2.32 -2.36
C THR A 64 1.57 2.81 -1.35
N GLY A 65 0.82 1.94 -0.69
CA GLY A 65 0.00 2.29 0.47
C GLY A 65 0.87 2.71 1.66
N THR A 66 1.96 1.98 1.90
CA THR A 66 2.97 2.34 2.89
C THR A 66 3.67 3.66 2.52
N LEU A 67 3.97 3.88 1.22
CA LEU A 67 4.48 5.17 0.73
C LEU A 67 3.50 6.33 1.02
N ALA A 68 2.20 6.12 0.77
CA ALA A 68 1.18 7.14 1.00
C ALA A 68 1.11 7.55 2.47
N LEU A 69 1.13 6.57 3.40
CA LEU A 69 1.18 6.82 4.85
C LEU A 69 2.45 7.57 5.26
N THR A 70 3.61 7.11 4.78
CA THR A 70 4.91 7.72 5.10
C THR A 70 4.96 9.16 4.61
N ALA A 71 4.55 9.41 3.37
CA ALA A 71 4.53 10.78 2.81
C ALA A 71 3.56 11.69 3.59
N ALA A 72 2.35 11.22 3.89
CA ALA A 72 1.36 12.00 4.63
C ALA A 72 1.79 12.30 6.08
N SER A 73 2.57 11.42 6.69
CA SER A 73 3.13 11.66 8.03
C SER A 73 4.22 12.75 8.06
N ILE A 74 4.79 13.09 6.91
CA ILE A 74 5.86 14.08 6.75
C ILE A 74 5.32 15.39 6.15
N PHE A 75 4.43 15.29 5.15
CA PHE A 75 3.93 16.43 4.39
C PHE A 75 2.53 16.82 4.83
N SER A 76 2.43 17.87 5.64
CA SER A 76 1.18 18.36 6.23
C SER A 76 0.15 18.93 5.24
N ASP A 77 0.54 19.15 3.98
CA ASP A 77 -0.32 19.63 2.91
C ASP A 77 -1.21 18.55 2.29
N ILE A 78 -0.96 17.29 2.64
CA ILE A 78 -1.81 16.17 2.22
C ILE A 78 -3.03 16.14 3.13
N SER A 79 -4.21 16.36 2.54
CA SER A 79 -5.48 16.45 3.27
C SER A 79 -6.40 15.24 3.09
N LEU A 80 -6.02 14.28 2.23
CA LEU A 80 -6.63 12.96 2.10
C LEU A 80 -5.53 11.91 1.91
N THR A 81 -5.52 10.89 2.74
CA THR A 81 -4.63 9.74 2.62
C THR A 81 -5.45 8.47 2.52
N ILE A 82 -5.28 7.72 1.43
CA ILE A 82 -5.90 6.42 1.22
C ILE A 82 -4.80 5.37 1.12
N ALA A 83 -4.76 4.45 2.08
CA ALA A 83 -3.80 3.37 2.11
C ALA A 83 -4.51 2.01 2.12
N MET A 84 -4.41 1.29 1.01
CA MET A 84 -4.95 -0.05 0.86
C MET A 84 -3.85 -1.08 1.12
N THR A 85 -4.15 -2.02 2.00
CA THR A 85 -3.22 -3.08 2.43
C THR A 85 -1.81 -2.59 2.76
N PRO A 86 -1.66 -1.50 3.54
CA PRO A 86 -0.36 -0.94 3.89
C PRO A 86 0.31 -1.74 5.02
N SER A 87 1.58 -1.41 5.29
CA SER A 87 2.22 -1.62 6.58
C SER A 87 2.17 -0.35 7.43
N ASP A 88 2.33 -0.48 8.74
CA ASP A 88 2.46 0.63 9.70
C ASP A 88 3.93 0.96 10.03
N PHE A 89 4.87 0.33 9.36
CA PHE A 89 6.31 0.56 9.47
C PHE A 89 6.99 0.53 8.11
N VAL A 90 8.19 1.09 8.04
CA VAL A 90 9.06 1.02 6.88
C VAL A 90 9.93 -0.23 6.98
N TRP A 91 10.19 -0.92 5.87
CA TRP A 91 11.08 -2.08 5.82
C TRP A 91 12.24 -1.90 4.84
N GLN A 92 13.15 -2.87 4.83
CA GLN A 92 14.32 -2.90 3.97
C GLN A 92 13.95 -2.77 2.50
N GLY A 93 14.70 -1.98 1.77
CA GLY A 93 14.54 -1.82 0.33
C GLY A 93 14.82 -3.10 -0.44
N PHE A 94 14.16 -3.26 -1.58
CA PHE A 94 14.31 -4.45 -2.43
C PHE A 94 14.22 -4.11 -3.91
N MET A 95 14.78 -4.97 -4.74
CA MET A 95 14.65 -4.93 -6.19
C MET A 95 13.84 -6.11 -6.71
N GLN A 96 13.12 -5.85 -7.80
CA GLN A 96 12.45 -6.88 -8.59
C GLN A 96 13.19 -7.08 -9.92
N GLY A 97 13.26 -8.33 -10.39
CA GLY A 97 13.94 -8.67 -11.63
C GLY A 97 14.36 -10.14 -11.66
N LYS A 98 15.28 -10.49 -12.54
CA LYS A 98 15.86 -11.84 -12.60
C LYS A 98 17.31 -11.80 -12.13
N LYS A 99 17.59 -12.44 -11.00
CA LYS A 99 18.94 -12.60 -10.46
C LYS A 99 19.05 -13.98 -9.83
N ASP A 100 19.96 -14.81 -10.32
CA ASP A 100 20.26 -16.15 -9.77
C ASP A 100 19.02 -17.02 -9.52
N GLY A 101 18.03 -16.95 -10.44
CA GLY A 101 16.74 -17.65 -10.31
C GLY A 101 15.72 -16.96 -9.39
N CYS A 102 16.09 -15.90 -8.68
CA CYS A 102 15.22 -15.09 -7.85
C CYS A 102 14.50 -14.01 -8.66
N LYS A 103 13.25 -13.71 -8.29
CA LYS A 103 12.48 -12.63 -8.92
C LYS A 103 12.54 -11.34 -8.11
N GLU A 104 12.93 -11.44 -6.85
CA GLU A 104 12.99 -10.32 -5.93
C GLU A 104 14.09 -10.59 -4.89
N TRP A 105 14.79 -9.55 -4.48
CA TRP A 105 15.83 -9.62 -3.44
C TRP A 105 15.96 -8.30 -2.68
N PRO A 106 16.23 -8.37 -1.38
CA PRO A 106 16.47 -7.17 -0.58
C PRO A 106 17.84 -6.57 -0.90
N ILE A 107 17.98 -5.27 -0.61
CA ILE A 107 19.25 -4.55 -0.72
C ILE A 107 19.74 -4.22 0.69
N GLU A 108 20.92 -4.68 1.03
CA GLU A 108 21.53 -4.43 2.32
C GLU A 108 21.82 -2.92 2.49
N GLY A 109 21.52 -2.39 3.68
CA GLY A 109 21.76 -0.99 4.02
C GLY A 109 20.77 0.00 3.40
N GLU A 110 19.78 -0.43 2.61
CA GLU A 110 18.80 0.44 1.99
C GLU A 110 17.41 0.27 2.57
N SER A 111 16.72 1.39 2.76
CA SER A 111 15.32 1.45 3.15
C SER A 111 14.41 1.43 1.91
N LEU A 112 13.10 1.19 2.08
CA LEU A 112 12.13 1.48 1.02
C LEU A 112 12.22 2.93 0.56
N PHE A 113 12.35 3.85 1.52
CA PHE A 113 12.22 5.29 1.29
C PHE A 113 13.41 6.05 1.87
N SER A 114 13.69 7.19 1.26
CA SER A 114 14.67 8.16 1.76
C SER A 114 14.05 9.55 1.85
N TYR A 115 14.58 10.38 2.74
CA TYR A 115 14.22 11.78 2.86
C TYR A 115 15.44 12.62 3.23
N LYS A 116 15.61 13.76 2.57
CA LYS A 116 16.79 14.66 2.70
C LYS A 116 18.11 13.91 2.52
N GLY A 117 18.12 13.01 1.51
CA GLY A 117 19.28 12.23 1.14
C GLY A 117 19.68 11.13 2.13
N LYS A 118 18.82 10.78 3.10
CA LYS A 118 19.07 9.72 4.08
C LYS A 118 17.99 8.65 4.01
N PRO A 119 18.35 7.35 4.07
CA PRO A 119 17.38 6.28 4.27
C PRO A 119 16.53 6.55 5.52
N LEU A 120 15.22 6.28 5.45
CA LEU A 120 14.39 6.26 6.65
C LEU A 120 14.74 5.05 7.51
N PRO A 121 14.57 5.11 8.83
CA PRO A 121 14.64 3.95 9.70
C PRO A 121 13.73 2.82 9.19
N TYR A 122 14.19 1.58 9.21
CA TYR A 122 13.47 0.47 8.60
C TYR A 122 13.75 -0.86 9.29
N MET A 123 12.77 -1.74 9.30
CA MET A 123 12.92 -3.13 9.70
C MET A 123 13.76 -3.90 8.66
N PRO A 124 14.89 -4.50 9.02
CA PRO A 124 15.63 -5.36 8.12
C PRO A 124 14.92 -6.70 7.95
N PHE A 125 14.94 -7.27 6.74
CA PHE A 125 14.45 -8.62 6.56
C PHE A 125 15.39 -9.64 7.19
N ARG A 126 14.81 -10.61 7.89
CA ARG A 126 15.56 -11.76 8.44
C ARG A 126 16.29 -12.55 7.36
N TYR A 127 15.65 -12.73 6.22
CA TYR A 127 16.18 -13.49 5.11
C TYR A 127 16.73 -12.54 4.05
N GLN A 128 17.99 -12.72 3.66
CA GLN A 128 18.65 -12.00 2.59
C GLN A 128 18.68 -12.85 1.31
N HIS A 129 19.22 -12.32 0.21
CA HIS A 129 19.40 -13.08 -1.02
C HIS A 129 20.36 -14.28 -0.83
N PRO A 130 20.04 -15.51 -1.30
CA PRO A 130 18.85 -15.89 -2.11
C PRO A 130 17.66 -16.37 -1.27
N ASP A 131 17.80 -16.53 0.05
CA ASP A 131 16.80 -17.11 0.94
C ASP A 131 15.51 -16.28 1.00
N TYR A 132 15.59 -14.97 0.85
CA TYR A 132 14.45 -14.09 0.77
C TYR A 132 13.40 -14.59 -0.26
N TRP A 133 13.86 -14.80 -1.49
CA TRP A 133 12.97 -15.30 -2.55
C TRP A 133 12.55 -16.75 -2.35
N ARG A 134 13.43 -17.58 -1.79
CA ARG A 134 13.12 -18.97 -1.48
C ARG A 134 11.94 -19.08 -0.53
N ILE A 135 11.92 -18.32 0.57
CA ILE A 135 10.82 -18.30 1.55
C ILE A 135 9.50 -17.89 0.87
N ILE A 136 9.50 -16.81 0.08
CA ILE A 136 8.31 -16.36 -0.68
C ILE A 136 7.82 -17.46 -1.64
N SER A 137 8.73 -18.07 -2.38
CA SER A 137 8.39 -19.11 -3.36
C SER A 137 7.82 -20.37 -2.71
N GLU A 138 8.41 -20.82 -1.61
CA GLU A 138 7.95 -21.99 -0.85
C GLU A 138 6.58 -21.73 -0.22
N GLU A 139 6.39 -20.57 0.40
CA GLU A 139 5.10 -20.19 0.98
C GLU A 139 4.01 -20.06 -0.07
N SER A 140 4.30 -19.43 -1.20
CA SER A 140 3.36 -19.31 -2.33
C SER A 140 2.89 -20.68 -2.82
N LYS A 141 3.82 -21.61 -3.02
CA LYS A 141 3.50 -22.99 -3.42
C LYS A 141 2.67 -23.70 -2.37
N ARG A 142 3.08 -23.63 -1.10
CA ARG A 142 2.40 -24.31 0.02
C ARG A 142 0.98 -23.80 0.22
N THR A 143 0.74 -22.50 0.06
CA THR A 143 -0.56 -21.86 0.29
C THR A 143 -1.46 -21.80 -0.94
N GLY A 144 -0.91 -22.08 -2.13
CA GLY A 144 -1.63 -21.98 -3.40
C GLY A 144 -1.94 -20.55 -3.81
N ASN A 145 -1.18 -19.58 -3.30
CA ASN A 145 -1.23 -18.19 -3.72
C ASN A 145 -0.24 -17.92 -4.84
N MET A 146 -0.53 -16.98 -5.72
CA MET A 146 0.40 -16.53 -6.75
C MET A 146 1.67 -15.94 -6.13
N VAL A 147 1.49 -15.17 -5.05
CA VAL A 147 2.54 -14.63 -4.19
C VAL A 147 2.05 -14.72 -2.74
N ALA A 148 2.92 -15.20 -1.85
CA ALA A 148 2.72 -15.17 -0.41
C ALA A 148 4.06 -14.87 0.27
N SER A 149 4.07 -13.86 1.13
CA SER A 149 5.25 -13.39 1.88
C SER A 149 4.95 -13.14 3.36
N ARG A 150 3.78 -13.61 3.84
CA ARG A 150 3.36 -13.44 5.24
C ARG A 150 4.43 -13.96 6.21
N LYS A 151 4.93 -15.16 5.95
CA LYS A 151 5.99 -15.77 6.74
C LYS A 151 7.27 -14.93 6.75
N LEU A 152 7.66 -14.35 5.61
CA LEU A 152 8.84 -13.48 5.52
C LEU A 152 8.71 -12.29 6.49
N PHE A 153 7.57 -11.62 6.49
CA PHE A 153 7.31 -10.48 7.37
C PHE A 153 7.19 -10.88 8.83
N ASP A 154 6.43 -11.93 9.15
CA ASP A 154 6.25 -12.42 10.52
C ASP A 154 7.58 -12.85 11.14
N ASP A 155 8.40 -13.60 10.41
CA ASP A 155 9.72 -14.02 10.87
C ASP A 155 10.70 -12.84 11.02
N SER A 156 10.57 -11.81 10.17
CA SER A 156 11.40 -10.60 10.26
C SER A 156 11.03 -9.76 11.47
N GLU A 157 9.73 -9.52 11.72
CA GLU A 157 9.28 -8.82 12.93
C GLU A 157 9.63 -9.59 14.20
N ALA A 158 9.60 -10.93 14.18
CA ALA A 158 10.00 -11.73 15.32
C ALA A 158 11.51 -11.65 15.60
N ALA A 159 12.33 -11.56 14.56
CA ALA A 159 13.77 -11.43 14.66
C ALA A 159 14.24 -9.99 14.99
N HIS A 160 13.48 -8.99 14.52
CA HIS A 160 13.71 -7.57 14.73
C HIS A 160 12.39 -6.90 15.12
N PRO A 161 12.07 -6.84 16.42
CA PRO A 161 10.89 -6.11 16.89
C PRO A 161 10.95 -4.65 16.43
N ILE A 162 9.85 -4.18 15.81
CA ILE A 162 9.80 -2.85 15.21
C ILE A 162 10.06 -1.77 16.27
N THR A 163 11.02 -0.91 16.01
CA THR A 163 11.35 0.21 16.91
C THR A 163 10.43 1.40 16.68
N GLU A 164 10.40 2.33 17.65
CA GLU A 164 9.57 3.54 17.52
C GLU A 164 9.95 4.37 16.28
N GLU A 165 11.23 4.42 15.92
CA GLU A 165 11.74 5.17 14.76
C GLU A 165 11.30 4.56 13.43
N GLU A 166 11.11 3.25 13.37
CA GLU A 166 10.70 2.52 12.17
C GLU A 166 9.21 2.60 11.91
N PHE A 167 8.39 2.82 12.95
CA PHE A 167 6.96 3.04 12.80
C PHE A 167 6.65 4.33 12.04
N ILE A 168 5.70 4.25 11.12
CA ILE A 168 5.14 5.42 10.45
C ILE A 168 4.35 6.24 11.48
N LYS A 169 4.64 7.55 11.54
CA LYS A 169 4.03 8.48 12.51
C LYS A 169 2.65 8.91 12.05
N VAL A 170 1.69 7.95 12.05
CA VAL A 170 0.33 8.20 11.56
C VAL A 170 -0.40 9.31 12.33
N GLU A 171 0.01 9.60 13.56
CA GLU A 171 -0.49 10.73 14.37
C GLU A 171 -0.14 12.09 13.77
N ASN A 172 0.85 12.18 12.89
CA ASN A 172 1.22 13.42 12.21
C ASN A 172 0.38 13.67 10.94
N ILE A 173 -0.36 12.65 10.46
CA ILE A 173 -1.23 12.77 9.29
C ILE A 173 -2.34 13.77 9.55
N ARG A 174 -2.68 14.57 8.54
CA ARG A 174 -3.75 15.57 8.61
C ARG A 174 -4.90 15.22 7.67
N GLY A 175 -6.05 15.86 7.91
CA GLY A 175 -7.25 15.67 7.10
C GLY A 175 -7.87 14.29 7.29
N LYS A 176 -8.24 13.62 6.19
CA LYS A 176 -8.89 12.30 6.21
C LYS A 176 -7.85 11.20 6.00
N LEU A 177 -7.82 10.22 6.91
CA LEU A 177 -7.05 8.99 6.78
C LEU A 177 -8.00 7.82 6.57
N PHE A 178 -7.86 7.13 5.43
CA PHE A 178 -8.67 5.97 5.08
C PHE A 178 -7.78 4.74 4.93
N LEU A 179 -8.00 3.74 5.79
CA LEU A 179 -7.20 2.51 5.88
C LEU A 179 -8.03 1.30 5.48
N VAL A 180 -7.46 0.43 4.66
CA VAL A 180 -8.11 -0.82 4.22
C VAL A 180 -7.17 -1.99 4.33
N GLY A 181 -7.65 -3.09 4.94
CA GLY A 181 -6.91 -4.34 5.05
C GLY A 181 -7.82 -5.57 5.04
N ALA A 182 -7.22 -6.73 5.15
CA ALA A 182 -7.91 -8.01 5.25
C ALA A 182 -7.18 -8.96 6.20
N GLU A 183 -7.95 -9.78 6.94
CA GLU A 183 -7.39 -10.82 7.84
C GLU A 183 -6.65 -11.91 7.06
N ASP A 184 -7.15 -12.23 5.88
CA ASP A 184 -6.64 -13.27 4.99
C ASP A 184 -5.61 -12.76 3.96
N ASP A 185 -4.97 -11.62 4.26
CA ASP A 185 -3.87 -11.10 3.44
C ASP A 185 -2.68 -12.06 3.47
N ALA A 186 -2.28 -12.54 2.30
CA ALA A 186 -1.21 -13.51 2.13
C ALA A 186 0.20 -12.88 2.01
N LEU A 187 0.29 -11.55 1.83
CA LEU A 187 1.58 -10.88 1.67
C LEU A 187 2.15 -10.42 3.02
N TRP A 188 1.33 -9.81 3.87
CA TRP A 188 1.65 -9.42 5.24
C TRP A 188 0.40 -9.16 6.07
N ASP A 189 0.55 -9.03 7.39
CA ASP A 189 -0.59 -8.89 8.31
C ASP A 189 -1.19 -7.47 8.30
N THR A 190 -1.91 -7.13 7.23
CA THR A 190 -2.54 -5.81 7.12
C THR A 190 -3.55 -5.54 8.23
N ALA A 191 -4.23 -6.56 8.71
CA ALA A 191 -5.18 -6.43 9.81
C ALA A 191 -4.49 -6.03 11.12
N LYS A 192 -3.39 -6.73 11.47
CA LYS A 192 -2.55 -6.39 12.64
C LYS A 192 -2.01 -4.96 12.53
N TYR A 193 -1.52 -4.60 11.36
CA TYR A 193 -0.90 -3.29 11.14
C TYR A 193 -1.91 -2.15 11.25
N ILE A 194 -3.11 -2.32 10.69
CA ILE A 194 -4.19 -1.33 10.84
C ILE A 194 -4.59 -1.18 12.31
N ARG A 195 -4.76 -2.29 13.05
CA ARG A 195 -5.10 -2.22 14.49
C ARG A 195 -4.00 -1.53 15.31
N ARG A 196 -2.71 -1.72 14.96
CA ARG A 196 -1.61 -0.98 15.60
C ARG A 196 -1.69 0.52 15.31
N MET A 197 -2.03 0.91 14.08
CA MET A 197 -2.24 2.32 13.73
C MET A 197 -3.44 2.92 14.48
N GLU A 198 -4.57 2.22 14.55
CA GLU A 198 -5.74 2.66 15.33
C GLU A 198 -5.39 2.83 16.82
N LYS A 199 -4.69 1.85 17.39
CA LYS A 199 -4.21 1.94 18.79
C LYS A 199 -3.30 3.15 18.98
N ARG A 200 -2.31 3.36 18.08
CA ARG A 200 -1.40 4.50 18.13
C ARG A 200 -2.15 5.82 18.09
N LEU A 201 -3.16 5.95 17.23
CA LEU A 201 -4.00 7.13 17.13
C LEU A 201 -4.88 7.33 18.37
N ALA A 202 -5.36 6.27 19.01
CA ALA A 202 -6.08 6.38 20.29
C ALA A 202 -5.20 6.85 21.46
N GLU A 203 -3.90 6.56 21.41
CA GLU A 203 -2.95 6.88 22.48
C GLU A 203 -2.20 8.21 22.27
N LYS A 204 -2.12 8.72 21.03
CA LYS A 204 -1.36 9.93 20.68
C LYS A 204 -2.28 11.04 20.17
N PRO A 205 -2.02 12.30 20.53
CA PRO A 205 -2.76 13.43 19.97
C PRO A 205 -2.61 13.46 18.44
N HIS A 206 -3.72 13.59 17.73
CA HIS A 206 -3.75 13.70 16.28
C HIS A 206 -4.88 14.62 15.81
N SER A 207 -4.82 15.07 14.57
CA SER A 207 -5.85 15.93 13.94
C SER A 207 -6.56 15.28 12.76
N CYS A 208 -6.15 14.08 12.35
CA CYS A 208 -6.78 13.39 11.24
C CYS A 208 -8.12 12.76 11.64
N GLU A 209 -9.06 12.79 10.70
CA GLU A 209 -10.29 11.98 10.79
C GLU A 209 -10.00 10.59 10.22
N VAL A 210 -10.15 9.56 11.04
CA VAL A 210 -9.76 8.19 10.68
C VAL A 210 -10.98 7.36 10.34
N GLU A 211 -10.90 6.63 9.22
CA GLU A 211 -11.82 5.54 8.89
C GLU A 211 -10.98 4.33 8.51
N ALA A 212 -11.06 3.26 9.30
CA ALA A 212 -10.36 2.00 9.06
C ALA A 212 -11.37 0.88 8.78
N VAL A 213 -11.06 0.03 7.82
CA VAL A 213 -11.89 -1.12 7.45
C VAL A 213 -11.00 -2.34 7.28
N VAL A 214 -11.27 -3.38 8.06
CA VAL A 214 -10.61 -4.68 7.94
C VAL A 214 -11.67 -5.72 7.60
N TYR A 215 -11.49 -6.40 6.46
CA TYR A 215 -12.38 -7.46 6.03
C TYR A 215 -11.85 -8.83 6.47
N GLU A 216 -12.73 -9.69 6.92
CA GLU A 216 -12.36 -11.09 7.23
C GLU A 216 -11.82 -11.80 5.97
N HIS A 217 -12.50 -11.58 4.82
CA HIS A 217 -12.13 -12.15 3.53
C HIS A 217 -12.05 -11.06 2.46
N GLY A 218 -10.86 -10.56 2.23
CA GLY A 218 -10.59 -9.50 1.25
C GLY A 218 -9.40 -9.80 0.37
N THR A 219 -8.47 -10.62 0.86
CA THR A 219 -7.15 -10.85 0.29
C THR A 219 -6.29 -9.58 0.23
N HIS A 220 -5.07 -9.68 -0.26
CA HIS A 220 -4.25 -8.50 -0.55
C HIS A 220 -4.85 -7.60 -1.64
N PHE A 221 -5.78 -8.11 -2.45
CA PHE A 221 -6.44 -7.37 -3.54
C PHE A 221 -7.85 -6.91 -3.18
N VAL A 222 -8.01 -6.37 -1.96
CA VAL A 222 -9.24 -5.72 -1.51
C VAL A 222 -9.36 -4.31 -2.11
N PHE A 223 -9.35 -4.24 -3.46
CA PHE A 223 -9.44 -3.00 -4.22
C PHE A 223 -10.88 -2.71 -4.66
N PRO A 224 -11.24 -1.44 -4.96
CA PRO A 224 -12.55 -1.09 -5.47
C PRO A 224 -12.97 -1.95 -6.67
N ASP A 225 -14.20 -2.48 -6.63
CA ASP A 225 -14.70 -3.36 -7.69
C ASP A 225 -14.79 -2.66 -9.05
N GLY A 226 -15.14 -1.37 -9.06
CA GLY A 226 -15.14 -0.53 -10.25
C GLY A 226 -13.76 -0.30 -10.85
N MET A 227 -12.72 -0.19 -9.99
CA MET A 227 -11.34 -0.11 -10.43
C MET A 227 -10.90 -1.42 -11.11
N LEU A 228 -11.17 -2.56 -10.49
CA LEU A 228 -10.84 -3.87 -11.05
C LEU A 228 -11.61 -4.16 -12.33
N LYS A 229 -12.88 -3.76 -12.44
CA LYS A 229 -13.67 -3.86 -13.68
C LYS A 229 -13.15 -2.94 -14.79
N THR A 230 -12.57 -1.81 -14.45
CA THR A 230 -11.90 -0.94 -15.41
C THR A 230 -10.64 -1.62 -15.98
N MET A 231 -9.95 -2.38 -15.14
CA MET A 231 -8.79 -3.17 -15.54
C MET A 231 -9.19 -4.39 -16.39
N LEU A 232 -10.12 -5.19 -15.89
CA LEU A 232 -10.61 -6.41 -16.54
C LEU A 232 -12.15 -6.37 -16.52
N PRO A 233 -12.79 -5.81 -17.57
CA PRO A 233 -14.25 -5.72 -17.64
C PRO A 233 -14.94 -7.08 -17.52
N VAL A 234 -14.30 -8.11 -18.08
CA VAL A 234 -14.72 -9.52 -17.95
C VAL A 234 -13.59 -10.30 -17.30
N GLY A 235 -13.87 -11.01 -16.22
CA GLY A 235 -12.89 -11.89 -15.56
C GLY A 235 -12.14 -11.31 -14.36
N SER A 236 -12.43 -10.09 -13.92
CA SER A 236 -11.78 -9.51 -12.71
C SER A 236 -11.90 -10.42 -11.47
N ALA A 237 -13.06 -11.03 -11.27
CA ALA A 237 -13.26 -12.00 -10.18
C ALA A 237 -12.47 -13.29 -10.37
N LEU A 238 -12.28 -13.74 -11.62
CA LEU A 238 -11.46 -14.92 -11.94
C LEU A 238 -9.99 -14.63 -11.67
N PHE A 239 -9.50 -13.45 -12.06
CA PHE A 239 -8.12 -13.04 -11.79
C PHE A 239 -7.79 -13.07 -10.29
N VAL A 240 -8.64 -12.47 -9.43
CA VAL A 240 -8.42 -12.49 -7.97
C VAL A 240 -8.47 -13.92 -7.42
N LYS A 241 -9.38 -14.76 -7.93
CA LYS A 241 -9.43 -16.19 -7.56
C LYS A 241 -8.17 -16.96 -7.96
N LEU A 242 -7.59 -16.66 -9.10
CA LEU A 242 -6.35 -17.30 -9.54
C LEU A 242 -5.15 -16.83 -8.71
N ALA A 243 -5.15 -15.56 -8.29
CA ALA A 243 -4.08 -14.98 -7.52
C ALA A 243 -4.06 -15.45 -6.05
N PHE A 244 -5.23 -15.63 -5.42
CA PHE A 244 -5.33 -15.90 -3.98
C PHE A 244 -6.23 -17.08 -3.64
N SER A 245 -5.72 -18.00 -2.83
CA SER A 245 -6.43 -19.18 -2.36
C SER A 245 -7.67 -18.82 -1.53
N ALA A 246 -7.62 -17.78 -0.72
CA ALA A 246 -8.75 -17.28 0.05
C ALA A 246 -9.90 -16.81 -0.87
N ALA A 247 -9.62 -16.17 -2.01
CA ALA A 247 -10.65 -15.80 -2.96
C ALA A 247 -11.28 -16.99 -3.71
N LYS A 248 -10.60 -18.14 -3.75
CA LYS A 248 -11.20 -19.41 -4.22
C LYS A 248 -12.16 -19.96 -3.17
N LYS A 249 -11.76 -19.90 -1.90
CA LYS A 249 -12.53 -20.45 -0.78
C LYS A 249 -13.74 -19.58 -0.41
N TYR A 250 -13.57 -18.26 -0.42
CA TYR A 250 -14.56 -17.26 -0.01
C TYR A 250 -14.89 -16.26 -1.13
N PRO A 251 -15.36 -16.73 -2.32
CA PRO A 251 -15.49 -15.88 -3.49
C PRO A 251 -16.60 -14.82 -3.37
N ARG A 252 -17.65 -15.09 -2.59
CA ARG A 252 -18.76 -14.16 -2.36
C ARG A 252 -18.32 -13.05 -1.41
N GLU A 253 -17.70 -13.42 -0.32
CA GLU A 253 -17.21 -12.52 0.73
C GLU A 253 -16.16 -11.56 0.17
N CYS A 254 -15.16 -12.06 -0.55
CA CYS A 254 -14.17 -11.23 -1.24
C CYS A 254 -14.80 -10.28 -2.28
N LYS A 255 -15.85 -10.72 -2.98
CA LYS A 255 -16.58 -9.83 -3.91
C LYS A 255 -17.35 -8.76 -3.14
N THR A 256 -18.02 -9.12 -2.04
CA THR A 256 -18.76 -8.18 -1.20
C THR A 256 -17.82 -7.13 -0.61
N ALA A 257 -16.65 -7.55 -0.12
CA ALA A 257 -15.60 -6.63 0.37
C ALA A 257 -15.21 -5.61 -0.70
N ARG A 258 -14.96 -6.04 -1.94
CA ARG A 258 -14.60 -5.13 -3.04
C ARG A 258 -15.72 -4.15 -3.41
N ILE A 259 -16.97 -4.58 -3.36
CA ILE A 259 -18.14 -3.70 -3.62
C ILE A 259 -18.29 -2.69 -2.49
N ASP A 260 -18.12 -3.12 -1.23
CA ASP A 260 -18.21 -2.22 -0.09
C ASP A 260 -17.08 -1.19 -0.09
N ILE A 261 -15.84 -1.62 -0.38
CA ILE A 261 -14.72 -0.68 -0.45
C ILE A 261 -14.85 0.32 -1.61
N ASP A 262 -15.39 -0.10 -2.75
CA ASP A 262 -15.69 0.80 -3.87
C ASP A 262 -16.65 1.91 -3.45
N ARG A 263 -17.74 1.55 -2.77
CA ARG A 263 -18.71 2.51 -2.23
C ARG A 263 -18.10 3.46 -1.21
N ARG A 264 -17.31 2.93 -0.24
CA ARG A 264 -16.68 3.73 0.82
C ARG A 264 -15.63 4.68 0.26
N MET A 265 -14.72 4.19 -0.58
CA MET A 265 -13.69 5.03 -1.19
C MET A 265 -14.31 6.11 -2.10
N THR A 266 -15.33 5.77 -2.90
CA THR A 266 -16.07 6.74 -3.70
C THR A 266 -16.63 7.84 -2.81
N ARG A 267 -17.32 7.50 -1.71
CA ARG A 267 -17.84 8.46 -0.76
C ARG A 267 -16.72 9.34 -0.18
N VAL A 268 -15.67 8.73 0.35
CA VAL A 268 -14.55 9.46 0.99
C VAL A 268 -13.91 10.45 0.02
N ILE A 269 -13.69 10.05 -1.23
CA ILE A 269 -13.09 10.91 -2.25
C ILE A 269 -14.04 12.05 -2.65
N CYS A 270 -15.32 11.75 -2.86
CA CYS A 270 -16.30 12.76 -3.23
C CYS A 270 -16.52 13.78 -2.09
N ASP A 271 -16.67 13.30 -0.85
CA ASP A 271 -16.81 14.16 0.33
C ASP A 271 -15.60 15.09 0.51
N TRP A 272 -14.37 14.53 0.33
CA TRP A 272 -13.14 15.31 0.40
C TRP A 272 -13.06 16.33 -0.74
N ARG A 273 -13.40 15.94 -1.97
CA ARG A 273 -13.41 16.82 -3.14
C ARG A 273 -14.36 17.98 -2.94
N ASP A 274 -15.60 17.71 -2.48
CA ASP A 274 -16.71 18.67 -2.42
C ASP A 274 -16.71 19.52 -1.13
N LYS A 275 -15.98 19.11 -0.10
CA LYS A 275 -15.82 19.88 1.15
C LYS A 275 -15.11 21.21 0.81
N LYS A 276 -15.73 22.35 1.07
CA LYS A 276 -15.14 23.70 0.95
C LYS A 276 -14.13 23.98 2.04
#